data_3367e6c8ddbb255a939917e9b99358ee
#
_entry.id   3367e6c8ddbb255a939917e9b99358ee
#
_cell.length_a   1.000
_cell.length_b   1.000
_cell.length_c   1.000
_cell.angle_alpha   90.00
_cell.angle_beta   90.00
_cell.angle_gamma   90.00
#
_symmetry.space_group_name_H-M   'P 1'
#
loop_
_entity.id
_entity.type
_entity.pdbx_description
1 polymer ?
#
loop_
_entity_poly.entity_id
_entity_poly.type
_entity_poly.pdbx_seq_one_letter_code
_entity_poly.pdbx_strand_id
1 'polypeptide(L)'
;MSKKIITMGLSLLLAFSVFATSVEKVSQGLEEFSIQLFDVIPNVALQQGVWPEAWIGKVFPSVPPHFGVGTSLGVAKLPLAGLNNALSQLNEVSGGAALPSLGENLVFPTLTADTRIGGLFLPFDIGVSFMRLPNMTFGPITFDFLTIGGSLRYAILQDKVLIPAISVGAGFMYNKGYVEVKVEDTAYVRSDFETTTIFFEAQVSKKLLFLVPFVGFRGVLDKSTNSWAWAYDVAFNGYQVGQVEKGTVNRAFGDQFHPQIFGGIGFDIMLFHASLSASYDFVSSIWGANLGLRFQL
;
A
#
# COMPACT_ATOMS: atom_id res chain seq x y z
N MET A 1 -31.15 -45.61 -28.59
CA MET A 1 -31.26 -44.20 -28.17
C MET A 1 -30.69 -43.94 -26.75
N SER A 2 -30.71 -44.89 -25.81
CA SER A 2 -30.31 -44.61 -24.40
C SER A 2 -28.82 -44.31 -24.15
N LYS A 3 -27.88 -44.97 -24.83
CA LYS A 3 -26.42 -44.78 -24.62
C LYS A 3 -25.96 -43.38 -25.02
N LYS A 4 -26.49 -42.77 -26.08
CA LYS A 4 -26.12 -41.40 -26.50
C LYS A 4 -26.60 -40.31 -25.53
N ILE A 5 -27.76 -40.50 -24.89
CA ILE A 5 -28.31 -39.58 -23.90
C ILE A 5 -27.50 -39.64 -22.61
N ILE A 6 -27.10 -40.83 -22.17
CA ILE A 6 -26.23 -41.02 -20.99
C ILE A 6 -24.86 -40.39 -21.18
N THR A 7 -24.22 -40.60 -22.36
CA THR A 7 -22.91 -40.03 -22.70
C THR A 7 -22.99 -38.49 -22.76
N MET A 8 -24.05 -37.93 -23.34
CA MET A 8 -24.25 -36.49 -23.41
C MET A 8 -24.53 -35.85 -22.04
N GLY A 9 -25.30 -36.55 -21.18
CA GLY A 9 -25.53 -36.12 -19.78
C GLY A 9 -24.26 -36.16 -18.95
N LEU A 10 -23.40 -37.17 -19.11
CA LEU A 10 -22.13 -37.32 -18.40
C LEU A 10 -21.13 -36.25 -18.87
N SER A 11 -21.05 -35.98 -20.17
CA SER A 11 -20.20 -34.91 -20.72
C SER A 11 -20.63 -33.52 -20.24
N LEU A 12 -21.94 -33.26 -20.11
CA LEU A 12 -22.47 -32.01 -19.58
C LEU A 12 -22.12 -31.85 -18.10
N LEU A 13 -22.27 -32.89 -17.28
CA LEU A 13 -21.89 -32.90 -15.87
C LEU A 13 -20.40 -32.68 -15.64
N LEU A 14 -19.55 -33.30 -16.45
CA LEU A 14 -18.10 -33.10 -16.41
C LEU A 14 -17.72 -31.65 -16.81
N ALA A 15 -18.35 -31.10 -17.85
CA ALA A 15 -18.13 -29.73 -18.25
C ALA A 15 -18.53 -28.73 -17.15
N PHE A 16 -19.67 -28.93 -16.49
CA PHE A 16 -20.10 -28.11 -15.36
C PHE A 16 -19.15 -28.21 -14.16
N SER A 17 -18.62 -29.39 -13.85
CA SER A 17 -17.70 -29.56 -12.72
C SER A 17 -16.35 -28.89 -12.97
N VAL A 18 -15.81 -28.97 -14.18
CA VAL A 18 -14.55 -28.28 -14.56
C VAL A 18 -14.74 -26.76 -14.50
N PHE A 19 -15.86 -26.27 -15.02
CA PHE A 19 -16.20 -24.87 -15.02
C PHE A 19 -16.33 -24.31 -13.58
N ALA A 20 -17.07 -24.99 -12.71
CA ALA A 20 -17.22 -24.59 -11.31
C ALA A 20 -15.87 -24.53 -10.57
N THR A 21 -15.00 -25.52 -10.81
CA THR A 21 -13.64 -25.55 -10.23
C THR A 21 -12.77 -24.40 -10.70
N SER A 22 -12.89 -23.96 -11.96
CA SER A 22 -12.11 -22.86 -12.49
C SER A 22 -12.59 -21.49 -11.96
N VAL A 23 -13.91 -21.32 -11.82
CA VAL A 23 -14.50 -20.13 -11.18
C VAL A 23 -14.04 -19.99 -9.73
N GLU A 24 -14.01 -21.06 -8.97
CA GLU A 24 -13.51 -21.09 -7.59
C GLU A 24 -12.02 -20.68 -7.54
N LYS A 25 -11.18 -21.14 -8.45
CA LYS A 25 -9.76 -20.78 -8.51
C LYS A 25 -9.52 -19.31 -8.85
N VAL A 26 -10.35 -18.68 -9.70
CA VAL A 26 -10.28 -17.24 -9.94
C VAL A 26 -10.54 -16.48 -8.63
N SER A 27 -11.59 -16.86 -7.92
CA SER A 27 -11.95 -16.26 -6.62
C SER A 27 -10.85 -16.43 -5.58
N GLN A 28 -10.24 -17.62 -5.47
CA GLN A 28 -9.09 -17.89 -4.59
C GLN A 28 -7.89 -16.99 -4.93
N GLY A 29 -7.55 -16.82 -6.21
CA GLY A 29 -6.47 -15.92 -6.63
C GLY A 29 -6.74 -14.45 -6.23
N LEU A 30 -8.00 -14.00 -6.28
CA LEU A 30 -8.38 -12.66 -5.84
C LEU A 30 -8.38 -12.50 -4.32
N GLU A 31 -8.70 -13.56 -3.57
CA GLU A 31 -8.54 -13.58 -2.12
C GLU A 31 -7.06 -13.49 -1.72
N GLU A 32 -6.17 -14.25 -2.38
CA GLU A 32 -4.72 -14.15 -2.19
C GLU A 32 -4.21 -12.73 -2.51
N PHE A 33 -4.67 -12.14 -3.61
CA PHE A 33 -4.31 -10.77 -3.97
C PHE A 33 -4.81 -9.75 -2.93
N SER A 34 -6.01 -9.95 -2.38
CA SER A 34 -6.56 -9.13 -1.32
C SER A 34 -5.66 -9.14 -0.07
N ILE A 35 -5.16 -10.32 0.32
CA ILE A 35 -4.23 -10.47 1.44
C ILE A 35 -2.90 -9.76 1.14
N GLN A 36 -2.39 -9.87 -0.09
CA GLN A 36 -1.19 -9.15 -0.51
C GLN A 36 -1.37 -7.63 -0.43
N LEU A 37 -2.55 -7.11 -0.82
CA LEU A 37 -2.87 -5.69 -0.66
C LEU A 37 -2.88 -5.26 0.81
N PHE A 38 -3.40 -6.07 1.73
CA PHE A 38 -3.39 -5.77 3.16
C PHE A 38 -1.97 -5.60 3.72
N ASP A 39 -1.00 -6.34 3.17
CA ASP A 39 0.40 -6.22 3.59
C ASP A 39 1.11 -5.02 2.95
N VAL A 40 0.74 -4.67 1.72
CA VAL A 40 1.39 -3.59 0.95
C VAL A 40 0.87 -2.20 1.32
N ILE A 41 -0.45 -2.04 1.45
CA ILE A 41 -1.08 -0.73 1.61
C ILE A 41 -0.59 0.02 2.85
N PRO A 42 -0.48 -0.59 4.06
CA PRO A 42 0.11 0.06 5.23
C PRO A 42 1.55 0.52 4.98
N ASN A 43 2.36 -0.32 4.31
CA ASN A 43 3.74 0.00 3.99
C ASN A 43 3.86 1.22 3.06
N VAL A 44 3.07 1.26 1.99
CA VAL A 44 3.00 2.38 1.05
C VAL A 44 2.64 3.67 1.78
N ALA A 45 1.63 3.63 2.65
CA ALA A 45 1.17 4.79 3.41
C ALA A 45 2.23 5.33 4.38
N LEU A 46 2.92 4.44 5.08
CA LEU A 46 3.86 4.80 6.15
C LEU A 46 5.23 5.28 5.67
N GLN A 47 5.64 4.92 4.46
CA GLN A 47 6.87 5.43 3.86
C GLN A 47 6.86 6.93 3.64
N GLN A 48 5.68 7.50 3.46
CA GLN A 48 5.46 8.85 2.98
C GLN A 48 5.66 9.93 4.03
N GLY A 49 5.52 9.61 5.31
CA GLY A 49 5.62 10.57 6.42
C GLY A 49 6.97 10.55 7.14
N VAL A 50 8.01 9.94 6.56
CA VAL A 50 9.31 9.82 7.22
C VAL A 50 10.09 11.12 7.14
N TRP A 51 10.38 11.68 8.30
CA TRP A 51 11.21 12.88 8.47
C TRP A 51 12.59 12.47 9.00
N PRO A 52 13.69 13.02 8.46
CA PRO A 52 15.05 12.71 8.93
C PRO A 52 15.26 13.07 10.40
N GLU A 53 14.78 14.23 10.82
CA GLU A 53 14.86 14.64 12.20
C GLU A 53 13.90 13.79 13.05
N ALA A 54 14.43 13.16 14.10
CA ALA A 54 13.61 12.39 15.02
C ALA A 54 12.50 13.27 15.67
N TRP A 55 12.74 14.56 15.74
CA TRP A 55 11.78 15.54 16.24
C TRP A 55 12.09 16.92 15.71
N ILE A 56 11.05 17.73 15.43
CA ILE A 56 11.18 19.15 15.08
C ILE A 56 10.69 20.03 16.22
N GLY A 57 11.42 21.06 16.59
CA GLY A 57 11.03 22.00 17.62
C GLY A 57 12.09 22.26 18.69
N LYS A 58 11.68 22.92 19.78
CA LYS A 58 12.50 23.20 20.97
C LYS A 58 11.71 22.84 22.24
N VAL A 59 12.41 22.47 23.31
CA VAL A 59 11.79 22.16 24.61
C VAL A 59 11.02 23.34 25.18
N PHE A 60 11.54 24.54 24.95
CA PHE A 60 10.82 25.76 25.33
C PHE A 60 10.04 26.31 24.15
N PRO A 61 8.86 26.90 24.43
CA PRO A 61 8.05 27.54 23.37
C PRO A 61 8.90 28.52 22.58
N SER A 62 8.88 28.39 21.28
CA SER A 62 9.47 29.34 20.35
C SER A 62 8.40 30.04 19.55
N VAL A 63 8.60 31.34 19.31
CA VAL A 63 7.67 32.13 18.48
C VAL A 63 8.46 32.63 17.26
N PRO A 64 8.08 32.23 16.06
CA PRO A 64 7.04 31.25 15.72
C PRO A 64 7.41 29.80 16.11
N PRO A 65 6.40 28.88 16.23
CA PRO A 65 6.69 27.47 16.41
C PRO A 65 7.45 26.91 15.19
N HIS A 66 8.18 25.82 15.40
CA HIS A 66 8.83 25.11 14.28
C HIS A 66 7.77 24.50 13.38
N PHE A 67 7.83 24.79 12.11
CA PHE A 67 6.90 24.35 11.11
C PHE A 67 7.63 23.85 9.89
N GLY A 68 7.16 22.76 9.33
CA GLY A 68 7.67 22.23 8.07
C GLY A 68 6.55 21.75 7.17
N VAL A 69 6.71 21.97 5.88
CA VAL A 69 5.85 21.47 4.82
C VAL A 69 6.71 20.83 3.74
N GLY A 70 6.23 19.74 3.19
CA GLY A 70 7.01 19.03 2.19
C GLY A 70 6.19 18.19 1.24
N THR A 71 6.94 17.59 0.35
CA THR A 71 6.43 16.58 -0.56
C THR A 71 7.45 15.46 -0.66
N SER A 72 6.98 14.25 -0.89
CA SER A 72 7.83 13.09 -1.10
C SER A 72 7.38 12.25 -2.28
N LEU A 73 8.37 11.80 -3.03
CA LEU A 73 8.24 10.80 -4.10
C LEU A 73 8.75 9.48 -3.58
N GLY A 74 7.95 8.44 -3.66
CA GLY A 74 8.34 7.12 -3.19
C GLY A 74 8.01 6.03 -4.18
N VAL A 75 8.54 4.86 -3.89
CA VAL A 75 8.24 3.62 -4.59
C VAL A 75 8.08 2.49 -3.57
N ALA A 76 7.11 1.62 -3.82
CA ALA A 76 6.91 0.42 -3.03
C ALA A 76 6.71 -0.80 -3.94
N LYS A 77 7.15 -1.96 -3.47
CA LYS A 77 6.94 -3.22 -4.17
C LYS A 77 5.51 -3.71 -3.92
N LEU A 78 4.75 -3.95 -4.98
CA LEU A 78 3.44 -4.60 -4.94
C LEU A 78 3.57 -5.99 -5.59
N PRO A 79 3.47 -7.10 -4.83
CA PRO A 79 3.41 -8.44 -5.37
C PRO A 79 2.12 -8.62 -6.17
N LEU A 80 2.21 -9.28 -7.33
CA LEU A 80 1.08 -9.53 -8.22
C LEU A 80 0.75 -11.03 -8.37
N ALA A 81 1.31 -11.90 -7.51
CA ALA A 81 1.15 -13.34 -7.65
C ALA A 81 -0.32 -13.78 -7.61
N GLY A 82 -1.09 -13.33 -6.62
CA GLY A 82 -2.52 -13.64 -6.52
C GLY A 82 -3.31 -13.13 -7.72
N LEU A 83 -3.03 -11.90 -8.17
CA LEU A 83 -3.68 -11.32 -9.35
C LEU A 83 -3.32 -12.10 -10.63
N ASN A 84 -2.06 -12.49 -10.81
CA ASN A 84 -1.63 -13.33 -11.94
C ASN A 84 -2.31 -14.71 -11.91
N ASN A 85 -2.44 -15.32 -10.72
CA ASN A 85 -3.15 -16.59 -10.57
C ASN A 85 -4.63 -16.42 -10.99
N ALA A 86 -5.31 -15.38 -10.53
CA ALA A 86 -6.69 -15.09 -10.92
C ALA A 86 -6.82 -14.88 -12.45
N LEU A 87 -5.95 -14.06 -13.05
CA LEU A 87 -5.98 -13.78 -14.48
C LEU A 87 -5.69 -15.02 -15.33
N SER A 88 -4.76 -15.89 -14.92
CA SER A 88 -4.45 -17.14 -15.66
C SER A 88 -5.64 -18.10 -15.64
N GLN A 89 -6.33 -18.23 -14.50
CA GLN A 89 -7.52 -19.05 -14.39
C GLN A 89 -8.70 -18.46 -15.18
N LEU A 90 -8.86 -17.13 -15.14
CA LEU A 90 -9.88 -16.45 -15.94
C LEU A 90 -9.64 -16.63 -17.45
N ASN A 91 -8.38 -16.67 -17.89
CA ASN A 91 -8.02 -16.96 -19.27
C ASN A 91 -8.41 -18.38 -19.70
N GLU A 92 -8.27 -19.37 -18.82
CA GLU A 92 -8.72 -20.74 -19.07
C GLU A 92 -10.26 -20.82 -19.19
N VAL A 93 -10.99 -20.13 -18.30
CA VAL A 93 -12.46 -20.12 -18.29
C VAL A 93 -13.05 -19.39 -19.49
N SER A 94 -12.42 -18.29 -19.91
CA SER A 94 -12.89 -17.47 -21.04
C SER A 94 -12.61 -18.10 -22.42
N GLY A 95 -12.03 -19.29 -22.47
CA GLY A 95 -11.73 -19.97 -23.73
C GLY A 95 -10.54 -19.36 -24.51
N GLY A 96 -9.61 -18.70 -23.80
CA GLY A 96 -8.40 -18.14 -24.36
C GLY A 96 -8.50 -16.67 -24.76
N ALA A 97 -9.36 -15.88 -24.10
CA ALA A 97 -9.22 -14.44 -24.14
C ALA A 97 -7.78 -14.11 -23.71
N ALA A 98 -7.00 -13.45 -24.57
CA ALA A 98 -5.57 -13.18 -24.29
C ALA A 98 -5.42 -12.14 -23.15
N LEU A 99 -5.69 -12.59 -21.90
CA LEU A 99 -5.49 -11.76 -20.72
C LEU A 99 -3.99 -11.52 -20.53
N PRO A 100 -3.59 -10.30 -20.16
CA PRO A 100 -2.20 -9.95 -20.03
C PRO A 100 -1.56 -10.74 -18.87
N SER A 101 -0.40 -11.34 -19.12
CA SER A 101 0.48 -11.79 -18.05
C SER A 101 1.16 -10.56 -17.44
N LEU A 102 0.90 -10.30 -16.17
CA LEU A 102 1.57 -9.25 -15.43
C LEU A 102 2.91 -9.76 -14.90
N GLY A 103 3.88 -8.88 -14.69
CA GLY A 103 5.12 -9.25 -14.02
C GLY A 103 4.86 -9.77 -12.60
N GLU A 104 5.83 -10.41 -11.97
CA GLU A 104 5.70 -10.91 -10.59
C GLU A 104 5.45 -9.79 -9.58
N ASN A 105 5.99 -8.61 -9.84
CA ASN A 105 5.90 -7.45 -8.97
C ASN A 105 5.68 -6.18 -9.79
N LEU A 106 4.89 -5.28 -9.26
CA LEU A 106 4.76 -3.92 -9.74
C LEU A 106 5.48 -2.97 -8.80
N VAL A 107 6.19 -2.00 -9.36
CA VAL A 107 6.72 -0.87 -8.59
C VAL A 107 5.61 0.18 -8.54
N PHE A 108 5.04 0.36 -7.36
CA PHE A 108 3.95 1.31 -7.13
C PHE A 108 4.55 2.69 -6.76
N PRO A 109 4.37 3.73 -7.60
CA PRO A 109 4.84 5.07 -7.30
C PRO A 109 3.93 5.75 -6.28
N THR A 110 4.49 6.61 -5.45
CA THR A 110 3.76 7.41 -4.46
C THR A 110 4.16 8.87 -4.56
N LEU A 111 3.19 9.78 -4.38
CA LEU A 111 3.42 11.21 -4.28
C LEU A 111 2.62 11.75 -3.11
N THR A 112 3.29 12.26 -2.09
CA THR A 112 2.68 12.70 -0.84
C THR A 112 2.97 14.16 -0.57
N ALA A 113 2.00 14.86 -0.02
CA ALA A 113 2.20 16.12 0.66
C ALA A 113 2.13 15.88 2.18
N ASP A 114 3.06 16.46 2.92
CA ASP A 114 3.12 16.34 4.37
C ASP A 114 3.44 17.68 5.04
N THR A 115 2.97 17.83 6.27
CA THR A 115 3.26 19.01 7.11
C THR A 115 3.48 18.55 8.54
N ARG A 116 4.33 19.27 9.25
CA ARG A 116 4.62 19.01 10.67
C ARG A 116 4.83 20.31 11.43
N ILE A 117 4.31 20.35 12.66
CA ILE A 117 4.48 21.47 13.58
C ILE A 117 4.96 20.96 14.93
N GLY A 118 5.93 21.62 15.54
CA GLY A 118 6.49 21.22 16.83
C GLY A 118 6.94 22.37 17.70
N GLY A 119 7.23 22.08 18.98
CA GLY A 119 7.77 23.03 19.93
C GLY A 119 6.78 24.07 20.45
N LEU A 120 5.48 23.76 20.47
CA LEU A 120 4.44 24.69 20.96
C LEU A 120 4.53 24.91 22.48
N PHE A 121 4.48 23.84 23.29
CA PHE A 121 4.52 23.93 24.77
C PHE A 121 5.30 22.78 25.40
N LEU A 122 5.36 21.64 24.74
CA LEU A 122 6.00 20.42 25.18
C LEU A 122 6.90 19.87 24.06
N PRO A 123 7.80 18.93 24.34
CA PRO A 123 8.65 18.33 23.33
C PRO A 123 7.89 17.36 22.42
N PHE A 124 6.77 17.82 21.86
CA PHE A 124 5.94 17.13 20.89
C PHE A 124 6.02 17.79 19.52
N ASP A 125 5.94 16.98 18.48
CA ASP A 125 5.57 17.44 17.16
C ASP A 125 4.38 16.63 16.61
N ILE A 126 3.55 17.30 15.82
CA ILE A 126 2.34 16.76 15.20
C ILE A 126 2.54 16.84 13.70
N GLY A 127 2.31 15.74 13.00
CA GLY A 127 2.38 15.66 11.54
C GLY A 127 1.05 15.25 10.93
N VAL A 128 0.79 15.74 9.72
CA VAL A 128 -0.31 15.33 8.86
C VAL A 128 0.26 15.01 7.48
N SER A 129 -0.23 13.95 6.87
CA SER A 129 0.17 13.54 5.52
C SER A 129 -1.06 13.25 4.66
N PHE A 130 -0.93 13.54 3.37
CA PHE A 130 -1.97 13.36 2.38
C PHE A 130 -1.37 12.89 1.06
N MET A 131 -2.00 11.88 0.45
CA MET A 131 -1.69 11.44 -0.90
C MET A 131 -2.98 11.17 -1.68
N ARG A 132 -2.99 11.55 -2.93
CA ARG A 132 -4.04 11.18 -3.88
C ARG A 132 -3.42 10.83 -5.23
N LEU A 133 -3.65 9.62 -5.70
CA LEU A 133 -3.27 9.14 -7.03
C LEU A 133 -4.56 8.78 -7.79
N PRO A 134 -5.14 9.72 -8.55
CA PRO A 134 -6.39 9.47 -9.24
C PRO A 134 -6.17 8.71 -10.55
N ASN A 135 -6.81 7.55 -10.70
CA ASN A 135 -6.93 6.80 -11.97
C ASN A 135 -5.63 6.71 -12.80
N MET A 136 -4.53 6.33 -12.15
CA MET A 136 -3.26 6.13 -12.85
C MET A 136 -3.26 4.77 -13.55
N THR A 137 -2.94 4.75 -14.84
CA THR A 137 -2.91 3.53 -15.65
C THR A 137 -1.47 3.16 -16.01
N PHE A 138 -1.10 1.91 -15.74
CA PHE A 138 0.18 1.30 -16.08
C PHE A 138 -0.07 0.02 -16.88
N GLY A 139 0.06 0.10 -18.21
CA GLY A 139 -0.33 -0.99 -19.08
C GLY A 139 -1.83 -1.32 -18.92
N PRO A 140 -2.19 -2.56 -18.62
CA PRO A 140 -3.59 -2.97 -18.43
C PRO A 140 -4.13 -2.69 -17.01
N ILE A 141 -3.29 -2.19 -16.09
CA ILE A 141 -3.64 -2.00 -14.68
C ILE A 141 -3.96 -0.54 -14.43
N THR A 142 -5.12 -0.26 -13.84
CA THR A 142 -5.52 1.06 -13.36
C THR A 142 -5.59 1.09 -11.85
N PHE A 143 -5.05 2.14 -11.24
CA PHE A 143 -5.05 2.37 -9.80
C PHE A 143 -5.74 3.68 -9.46
N ASP A 144 -6.48 3.66 -8.37
CA ASP A 144 -6.90 4.84 -7.63
C ASP A 144 -6.50 4.66 -6.18
N PHE A 145 -5.86 5.65 -5.59
CA PHE A 145 -5.38 5.55 -4.23
C PHE A 145 -5.45 6.88 -3.49
N LEU A 146 -6.07 6.86 -2.33
CA LEU A 146 -6.16 7.96 -1.37
C LEU A 146 -5.54 7.53 -0.06
N THR A 147 -4.65 8.34 0.50
CA THR A 147 -4.16 8.21 1.87
C THR A 147 -4.31 9.54 2.60
N ILE A 148 -4.77 9.47 3.84
CA ILE A 148 -4.74 10.57 4.79
C ILE A 148 -4.29 10.04 6.14
N GLY A 149 -3.42 10.75 6.83
CA GLY A 149 -2.95 10.31 8.12
C GLY A 149 -2.42 11.42 9.01
N GLY A 150 -2.18 11.04 10.26
CA GLY A 150 -1.60 11.91 11.25
C GLY A 150 -0.72 11.17 12.22
N SER A 151 0.25 11.86 12.79
CA SER A 151 1.18 11.31 13.78
C SER A 151 1.56 12.34 14.83
N LEU A 152 1.88 11.82 16.01
CA LEU A 152 2.41 12.57 17.14
C LEU A 152 3.73 11.93 17.55
N ARG A 153 4.78 12.75 17.74
CA ARG A 153 6.07 12.28 18.26
C ARG A 153 6.42 13.05 19.53
N TYR A 154 7.06 12.37 20.46
CA TYR A 154 7.60 12.92 21.70
C TYR A 154 9.11 12.76 21.71
N ALA A 155 9.82 13.87 21.91
CA ALA A 155 11.29 13.84 22.03
C ALA A 155 11.71 13.36 23.41
N ILE A 156 12.35 12.20 23.47
CA ILE A 156 13.01 11.68 24.69
C ILE A 156 14.34 12.38 24.90
N LEU A 157 15.12 12.50 23.84
CA LEU A 157 16.40 13.19 23.82
C LEU A 157 16.45 14.19 22.64
N GLN A 158 17.01 15.35 22.90
CA GLN A 158 17.28 16.34 21.87
C GLN A 158 18.70 16.23 21.33
N ASP A 159 18.90 16.58 20.07
CA ASP A 159 20.22 16.63 19.46
C ASP A 159 21.10 17.67 20.15
N LYS A 160 22.25 17.23 20.62
CA LYS A 160 23.36 18.04 21.16
C LYS A 160 24.65 17.57 20.53
N VAL A 161 25.75 18.28 20.74
CA VAL A 161 27.05 18.00 20.10
C VAL A 161 27.42 16.50 20.09
N LEU A 162 27.23 15.80 21.20
CA LEU A 162 27.59 14.37 21.34
C LEU A 162 26.36 13.43 21.50
N ILE A 163 25.16 13.97 21.72
CA ILE A 163 23.96 13.19 22.02
C ILE A 163 23.04 13.24 20.80
N PRO A 164 22.60 12.08 20.25
CA PRO A 164 21.63 12.07 19.17
C PRO A 164 20.23 12.47 19.66
N ALA A 165 19.38 12.93 18.77
CA ALA A 165 17.95 13.04 19.02
C ALA A 165 17.31 11.66 19.05
N ILE A 166 16.42 11.42 20.02
CA ILE A 166 15.62 10.20 20.13
C ILE A 166 14.16 10.61 20.35
N SER A 167 13.28 10.04 19.59
CA SER A 167 11.84 10.20 19.75
C SER A 167 11.10 8.87 19.74
N VAL A 168 9.94 8.88 20.37
CA VAL A 168 8.90 7.86 20.20
C VAL A 168 7.65 8.52 19.66
N GLY A 169 6.89 7.79 18.88
CA GLY A 169 5.69 8.34 18.25
C GLY A 169 4.61 7.29 18.06
N ALA A 170 3.44 7.81 17.75
CA ALA A 170 2.30 7.01 17.33
C ALA A 170 1.52 7.78 16.26
N GLY A 171 0.80 7.05 15.44
CA GLY A 171 -0.03 7.69 14.42
C GLY A 171 -1.01 6.70 13.79
N PHE A 172 -1.79 7.25 12.89
CA PHE A 172 -2.74 6.49 12.11
C PHE A 172 -2.70 6.92 10.64
N MET A 173 -3.08 6.00 9.76
CA MET A 173 -3.32 6.24 8.34
C MET A 173 -4.65 5.62 7.94
N TYR A 174 -5.42 6.32 7.13
CA TYR A 174 -6.59 5.82 6.45
C TYR A 174 -6.30 5.77 4.96
N ASN A 175 -6.55 4.62 4.36
CA ASN A 175 -6.24 4.34 2.96
C ASN A 175 -7.48 3.80 2.28
N LYS A 176 -7.75 4.27 1.07
CA LYS A 176 -8.86 3.78 0.24
C LYS A 176 -8.48 3.85 -1.23
N GLY A 177 -8.89 2.85 -1.99
CA GLY A 177 -8.62 2.84 -3.41
C GLY A 177 -9.07 1.58 -4.10
N TYR A 178 -8.64 1.41 -5.33
CA TYR A 178 -8.86 0.17 -6.07
C TYR A 178 -7.70 -0.13 -7.03
N VAL A 179 -7.62 -1.40 -7.39
CA VAL A 179 -6.81 -1.92 -8.48
C VAL A 179 -7.77 -2.56 -9.48
N GLU A 180 -7.66 -2.18 -10.75
CA GLU A 180 -8.51 -2.70 -11.81
C GLU A 180 -7.65 -3.15 -12.99
N VAL A 181 -7.98 -4.33 -13.54
CA VAL A 181 -7.42 -4.83 -14.80
C VAL A 181 -8.58 -4.99 -15.78
N LYS A 182 -8.49 -4.30 -16.90
CA LYS A 182 -9.44 -4.41 -18.00
C LYS A 182 -8.78 -4.96 -19.24
N VAL A 183 -9.48 -5.86 -19.93
CA VAL A 183 -9.08 -6.39 -21.22
C VAL A 183 -10.22 -6.17 -22.21
N GLU A 184 -10.10 -5.06 -22.95
CA GLU A 184 -11.13 -4.61 -23.89
C GLU A 184 -12.52 -4.64 -23.23
N ASP A 185 -13.53 -5.09 -23.95
CA ASP A 185 -14.90 -5.25 -23.43
C ASP A 185 -15.22 -6.69 -22.99
N THR A 186 -14.19 -7.56 -22.89
CA THR A 186 -14.37 -9.00 -22.69
C THR A 186 -14.21 -9.47 -21.26
N ALA A 187 -13.34 -8.84 -20.48
CA ALA A 187 -13.11 -9.24 -19.10
C ALA A 187 -12.64 -8.07 -18.23
N TYR A 188 -13.04 -8.06 -16.98
CA TYR A 188 -12.46 -7.19 -15.98
C TYR A 188 -12.27 -7.90 -14.64
N VAL A 189 -11.27 -7.45 -13.92
CA VAL A 189 -11.00 -7.80 -12.52
C VAL A 189 -10.83 -6.50 -11.75
N ARG A 190 -11.51 -6.34 -10.64
CA ARG A 190 -11.44 -5.17 -9.78
C ARG A 190 -11.35 -5.57 -8.32
N SER A 191 -10.52 -4.87 -7.59
CA SER A 191 -10.27 -5.08 -6.16
C SER A 191 -10.28 -3.72 -5.47
N ASP A 192 -11.37 -3.43 -4.73
CA ASP A 192 -11.55 -2.21 -3.94
C ASP A 192 -11.08 -2.46 -2.52
N PHE A 193 -10.20 -1.62 -2.00
CA PHE A 193 -9.66 -1.77 -0.64
C PHE A 193 -9.90 -0.54 0.23
N GLU A 194 -10.05 -0.81 1.53
CA GLU A 194 -10.09 0.19 2.59
C GLU A 194 -9.28 -0.32 3.77
N THR A 195 -8.30 0.46 4.22
CA THR A 195 -7.37 0.07 5.29
C THR A 195 -7.20 1.20 6.28
N THR A 196 -7.39 0.91 7.56
CA THR A 196 -7.02 1.77 8.68
C THR A 196 -5.80 1.19 9.37
N THR A 197 -4.73 1.97 9.43
CA THR A 197 -3.44 1.56 10.01
C THR A 197 -3.17 2.37 11.25
N ILE A 198 -2.74 1.72 12.33
CA ILE A 198 -2.19 2.34 13.54
C ILE A 198 -0.74 1.92 13.65
N PHE A 199 0.14 2.84 14.00
CA PHE A 199 1.55 2.52 14.16
C PHE A 199 2.14 3.19 15.40
N PHE A 200 3.18 2.56 15.94
CA PHE A 200 4.05 3.09 16.97
C PHE A 200 5.48 3.05 16.45
N GLU A 201 6.23 4.12 16.68
CA GLU A 201 7.59 4.21 16.17
C GLU A 201 8.58 4.74 17.19
N ALA A 202 9.83 4.35 17.05
CA ALA A 202 10.97 4.95 17.72
C ALA A 202 12.00 5.33 16.66
N GLN A 203 12.54 6.54 16.75
CA GLN A 203 13.51 7.05 15.77
C GLN A 203 14.68 7.70 16.49
N VAL A 204 15.85 7.49 15.91
CA VAL A 204 17.10 8.15 16.30
C VAL A 204 17.61 8.93 15.10
N SER A 205 18.06 10.15 15.31
CA SER A 205 18.73 10.97 14.28
C SER A 205 19.89 11.75 14.88
N LYS A 206 20.86 12.12 14.01
CA LYS A 206 21.99 12.93 14.42
C LYS A 206 22.31 13.99 13.38
N LYS A 207 22.28 15.25 13.78
CA LYS A 207 22.71 16.34 12.90
C LYS A 207 24.24 16.44 12.87
N LEU A 208 24.81 16.26 11.69
CA LEU A 208 26.23 16.33 11.39
C LEU A 208 26.46 17.42 10.33
N LEU A 209 26.59 18.68 10.77
CA LEU A 209 26.63 19.86 9.90
C LEU A 209 25.34 19.96 9.05
N PHE A 210 25.41 19.60 7.78
CA PHE A 210 24.31 19.60 6.83
C PHE A 210 23.70 18.19 6.60
N LEU A 211 24.25 17.15 7.20
CA LEU A 211 23.78 15.78 7.09
C LEU A 211 22.99 15.37 8.32
N VAL A 212 21.89 14.64 8.12
CA VAL A 212 21.05 14.10 9.19
C VAL A 212 20.82 12.61 8.93
N PRO A 213 21.79 11.71 9.25
CA PRO A 213 21.52 10.28 9.26
C PRO A 213 20.47 9.95 10.32
N PHE A 214 19.60 9.01 9.99
CA PHE A 214 18.55 8.55 10.88
C PHE A 214 18.20 7.08 10.67
N VAL A 215 17.68 6.47 11.72
CA VAL A 215 17.15 5.12 11.70
C VAL A 215 16.00 5.03 12.69
N GLY A 216 15.02 4.22 12.39
CA GLY A 216 13.89 3.99 13.27
C GLY A 216 13.33 2.58 13.11
N PHE A 217 12.56 2.22 14.10
CA PHE A 217 11.78 0.98 14.15
C PHE A 217 10.30 1.34 14.31
N ARG A 218 9.44 0.58 13.64
CA ARG A 218 7.99 0.79 13.66
C ARG A 218 7.26 -0.53 13.87
N GLY A 219 6.27 -0.53 14.75
CA GLY A 219 5.29 -1.60 14.89
C GLY A 219 3.98 -1.15 14.29
N VAL A 220 3.41 -1.94 13.40
CA VAL A 220 2.22 -1.58 12.62
C VAL A 220 1.12 -2.60 12.81
N LEU A 221 -0.09 -2.11 13.03
CA LEU A 221 -1.33 -2.86 13.10
C LEU A 221 -2.31 -2.27 12.08
N ASP A 222 -3.00 -3.11 11.35
CA ASP A 222 -4.01 -2.67 10.40
C ASP A 222 -5.35 -3.38 10.59
N LYS A 223 -6.38 -2.69 10.13
CA LYS A 223 -7.71 -3.26 9.86
C LYS A 223 -8.00 -2.98 8.39
N SER A 224 -8.25 -4.05 7.64
CA SER A 224 -8.39 -3.96 6.20
C SER A 224 -9.64 -4.68 5.72
N THR A 225 -10.28 -4.11 4.72
CA THR A 225 -11.39 -4.72 3.98
C THR A 225 -11.06 -4.62 2.49
N ASN A 226 -11.20 -5.71 1.79
CA ASN A 226 -11.08 -5.75 0.34
C ASN A 226 -12.31 -6.42 -0.25
N SER A 227 -12.95 -5.72 -1.20
CA SER A 227 -14.06 -6.26 -1.97
C SER A 227 -13.62 -6.42 -3.41
N TRP A 228 -13.65 -7.65 -3.90
CA TRP A 228 -13.25 -7.94 -5.27
C TRP A 228 -14.46 -8.34 -6.12
N ALA A 229 -14.35 -8.05 -7.40
CA ALA A 229 -15.29 -8.49 -8.42
C ALA A 229 -14.55 -8.83 -9.70
N TRP A 230 -15.03 -9.83 -10.41
CA TRP A 230 -14.58 -10.13 -11.75
C TRP A 230 -15.77 -10.50 -12.64
N ALA A 231 -15.63 -10.20 -13.92
CA ALA A 231 -16.60 -10.59 -14.92
C ALA A 231 -15.90 -10.93 -16.23
N TYR A 232 -16.51 -11.81 -16.99
CA TYR A 232 -16.13 -12.06 -18.37
C TYR A 232 -17.37 -12.26 -19.22
N ASP A 233 -17.25 -11.95 -20.49
CA ASP A 233 -18.30 -12.11 -21.48
C ASP A 233 -17.83 -13.10 -22.56
N VAL A 234 -18.55 -14.18 -22.73
CA VAL A 234 -18.24 -15.23 -23.73
C VAL A 234 -19.40 -15.39 -24.69
N ALA A 235 -19.15 -15.21 -25.98
CA ALA A 235 -20.11 -15.53 -27.02
C ALA A 235 -20.17 -17.06 -27.21
N PHE A 236 -21.25 -17.70 -26.78
CA PHE A 236 -21.51 -19.12 -27.00
C PHE A 236 -22.74 -19.29 -27.91
N ASN A 237 -22.55 -19.82 -29.12
CA ASN A 237 -23.61 -20.04 -30.13
C ASN A 237 -24.47 -18.79 -30.43
N GLY A 238 -23.87 -17.60 -30.42
CA GLY A 238 -24.58 -16.35 -30.68
C GLY A 238 -25.31 -15.76 -29.47
N TYR A 239 -25.18 -16.37 -28.29
CA TYR A 239 -25.65 -15.83 -27.02
C TYR A 239 -24.44 -15.32 -26.22
N GLN A 240 -24.54 -14.11 -25.69
CA GLN A 240 -23.57 -13.61 -24.71
C GLN A 240 -23.90 -14.21 -23.34
N VAL A 241 -22.92 -14.92 -22.77
CA VAL A 241 -23.00 -15.47 -21.42
C VAL A 241 -21.99 -14.71 -20.58
N GLY A 242 -22.47 -13.75 -19.80
CA GLY A 242 -21.66 -13.02 -18.83
C GLY A 242 -21.75 -13.70 -17.47
N GLN A 243 -20.59 -13.90 -16.82
CA GLN A 243 -20.55 -14.27 -15.41
C GLN A 243 -19.94 -13.15 -14.60
N VAL A 244 -20.56 -12.83 -13.46
CA VAL A 244 -20.09 -11.83 -12.50
C VAL A 244 -20.03 -12.49 -11.14
N GLU A 245 -18.84 -12.54 -10.56
CA GLU A 245 -18.61 -13.03 -9.21
C GLU A 245 -18.04 -11.91 -8.33
N LYS A 246 -18.35 -11.96 -7.04
CA LYS A 246 -17.92 -10.96 -6.05
C LYS A 246 -17.60 -11.66 -4.74
N GLY A 247 -16.61 -11.11 -4.03
CA GLY A 247 -16.29 -11.55 -2.70
C GLY A 247 -15.72 -10.41 -1.85
N THR A 248 -15.54 -10.70 -0.57
CA THR A 248 -14.96 -9.76 0.38
C THR A 248 -14.05 -10.49 1.34
N VAL A 249 -12.87 -9.95 1.54
CA VAL A 249 -11.88 -10.41 2.53
C VAL A 249 -11.70 -9.32 3.57
N ASN A 250 -11.58 -9.71 4.83
CA ASN A 250 -11.40 -8.80 5.95
C ASN A 250 -10.23 -9.23 6.81
N ARG A 251 -9.49 -8.25 7.34
CA ARG A 251 -8.48 -8.40 8.39
C ARG A 251 -8.87 -7.49 9.55
N ALA A 252 -8.93 -8.00 10.77
CA ALA A 252 -9.20 -7.20 11.96
C ALA A 252 -7.91 -6.66 12.58
N PHE A 253 -8.01 -5.63 13.43
CA PHE A 253 -6.87 -5.17 14.23
C PHE A 253 -6.35 -6.30 15.12
N GLY A 254 -5.04 -6.56 15.05
CA GLY A 254 -4.37 -7.59 15.84
C GLY A 254 -4.27 -8.96 15.19
N ASP A 255 -4.89 -9.20 14.04
CA ASP A 255 -4.72 -10.44 13.27
C ASP A 255 -3.28 -10.58 12.79
N GLN A 256 -2.62 -9.45 12.50
CA GLN A 256 -1.23 -9.42 12.08
C GLN A 256 -0.52 -8.19 12.63
N PHE A 257 0.73 -8.37 13.07
CA PHE A 257 1.63 -7.31 13.50
C PHE A 257 2.81 -7.24 12.55
N HIS A 258 3.08 -6.05 12.03
CA HIS A 258 4.14 -5.79 11.05
C HIS A 258 5.28 -5.00 11.69
N PRO A 259 6.35 -5.67 12.15
CA PRO A 259 7.58 -4.99 12.56
C PRO A 259 8.33 -4.49 11.32
N GLN A 260 8.68 -3.20 11.33
CA GLN A 260 9.37 -2.54 10.24
C GLN A 260 10.60 -1.81 10.74
N ILE A 261 11.64 -1.79 9.91
CA ILE A 261 12.78 -0.88 10.05
C ILE A 261 12.72 0.17 8.95
N PHE A 262 13.09 1.39 9.29
CA PHE A 262 13.26 2.46 8.29
C PHE A 262 14.49 3.27 8.64
N GLY A 263 15.06 3.94 7.63
CA GLY A 263 16.21 4.79 7.83
C GLY A 263 16.66 5.47 6.56
N GLY A 264 17.63 6.37 6.70
CA GLY A 264 18.11 7.12 5.57
C GLY A 264 19.03 8.26 5.97
N ILE A 265 19.12 9.24 5.07
CA ILE A 265 19.93 10.43 5.26
C ILE A 265 19.12 11.66 4.84
N GLY A 266 19.15 12.68 5.68
CA GLY A 266 18.67 14.03 5.40
C GLY A 266 19.82 14.96 5.03
N PHE A 267 19.49 16.00 4.29
CA PHE A 267 20.38 17.09 3.89
C PHE A 267 19.71 18.41 4.25
N ASP A 268 20.29 19.15 5.19
CA ASP A 268 19.80 20.44 5.68
C ASP A 268 20.57 21.56 5.00
N ILE A 269 19.90 22.35 4.17
CA ILE A 269 20.47 23.52 3.51
C ILE A 269 19.60 24.74 3.84
N MET A 270 19.92 25.42 4.91
CA MET A 270 19.14 26.56 5.43
C MET A 270 17.69 26.19 5.76
N LEU A 271 16.74 26.62 4.93
CA LEU A 271 15.30 26.35 5.09
C LEU A 271 14.83 25.15 4.23
N PHE A 272 15.70 24.62 3.38
CA PHE A 272 15.38 23.49 2.50
C PHE A 272 16.01 22.22 3.04
N HIS A 273 15.20 21.18 3.10
CA HIS A 273 15.59 19.86 3.55
C HIS A 273 15.27 18.84 2.47
N ALA A 274 16.27 18.10 2.07
CA ALA A 274 16.11 16.93 1.20
C ALA A 274 16.33 15.67 2.01
N SER A 275 15.70 14.56 1.66
CA SER A 275 15.92 13.27 2.33
C SER A 275 15.80 12.11 1.38
N LEU A 276 16.63 11.09 1.61
CA LEU A 276 16.52 9.78 0.98
C LEU A 276 16.33 8.76 2.08
N SER A 277 15.28 7.95 1.99
CA SER A 277 14.96 6.92 2.97
C SER A 277 14.53 5.62 2.33
N ALA A 278 14.71 4.54 3.08
CA ALA A 278 14.18 3.23 2.75
C ALA A 278 13.52 2.61 3.97
N SER A 279 12.61 1.68 3.74
CA SER A 279 11.95 0.89 4.78
C SER A 279 11.86 -0.57 4.35
N TYR A 280 11.76 -1.45 5.34
CA TYR A 280 11.59 -2.88 5.14
C TYR A 280 10.65 -3.45 6.20
N ASP A 281 9.67 -4.23 5.75
CA ASP A 281 8.75 -4.99 6.58
C ASP A 281 9.22 -6.43 6.69
N PHE A 282 9.41 -6.91 7.91
CA PHE A 282 9.99 -8.25 8.16
C PHE A 282 8.99 -9.39 7.96
N VAL A 283 7.70 -9.12 8.02
CA VAL A 283 6.65 -10.15 7.84
C VAL A 283 6.32 -10.32 6.38
N SER A 284 6.00 -9.24 5.69
CA SER A 284 5.60 -9.27 4.28
C SER A 284 6.79 -9.27 3.30
N SER A 285 8.03 -9.03 3.80
CA SER A 285 9.23 -8.86 2.97
C SER A 285 9.09 -7.77 1.91
N ILE A 286 8.31 -6.74 2.23
CA ILE A 286 8.07 -5.59 1.37
C ILE A 286 9.09 -4.52 1.72
N TRP A 287 9.71 -3.96 0.69
CA TRP A 287 10.59 -2.81 0.81
C TRP A 287 10.00 -1.61 0.08
N GLY A 288 10.44 -0.43 0.49
CA GLY A 288 10.17 0.80 -0.20
C GLY A 288 11.28 1.80 -0.04
N ALA A 289 11.27 2.79 -0.92
CA ALA A 289 12.20 3.91 -0.91
C ALA A 289 11.46 5.22 -1.15
N ASN A 290 12.00 6.30 -0.61
CA ASN A 290 11.37 7.61 -0.64
C ASN A 290 12.41 8.72 -0.77
N LEU A 291 12.13 9.71 -1.62
CA LEU A 291 12.86 10.96 -1.76
C LEU A 291 11.96 12.10 -1.30
N GLY A 292 12.31 12.77 -0.21
CA GLY A 292 11.56 13.90 0.35
C GLY A 292 12.23 15.24 0.07
N LEU A 293 11.41 16.26 -0.18
CA LEU A 293 11.83 17.66 -0.24
C LEU A 293 10.92 18.48 0.67
N ARG A 294 11.52 19.29 1.56
CA ARG A 294 10.79 20.04 2.58
C ARG A 294 11.31 21.43 2.73
N PHE A 295 10.40 22.31 3.13
CA PHE A 295 10.71 23.64 3.64
C PHE A 295 10.37 23.64 5.13
N GLN A 296 11.34 24.06 5.97
CA GLN A 296 11.20 24.03 7.42
C GLN A 296 11.74 25.34 8.03
N LEU A 297 10.97 25.92 8.97
CA LEU A 297 11.31 27.10 9.76
C LEU A 297 11.67 26.71 11.19
#